data_78a1898ad3ca184bdb840406a89a60b6
#
_entry.id   78a1898ad3ca184bdb840406a89a60b6
#
_cell.length_a   1.000
_cell.length_b   1.000
_cell.length_c   1.000
_cell.angle_alpha   90.00
_cell.angle_beta   90.00
_cell.angle_gamma   90.00
#
_symmetry.space_group_name_H-M   'P 1'
#
loop_
_entity.id
_entity.type
_entity.pdbx_description
1 polymer ?
#
loop_
_entity_poly.entity_id
_entity_poly.type
_entity_poly.pdbx_seq_one_letter_code
_entity_poly.pdbx_strand_id
1 'polypeptide(L)'
;MNLLSYLKKYKNAYGLFLATIASSALSILLSITLARVLTVEDRGALQFILTNIIVISTISVGGVGYALGIGIKNNEYKGWAKFILGYIAITFPITFIFHLFITSISQYSNTLMFCVALYSLTLITIEKSNIDQQLTAYKFLTILQPCINLMLFSFGHLTLGTVHLKTGLTYLNLSYVILSIFSLLFLINLGKNIKPLKTKFSSHLSIKFG
;
A
#
# COMPACT_ATOMS: atom_id res chain seq x y z
N MET A 1 -30.68 6.18 -21.01
CA MET A 1 -29.39 5.79 -20.38
C MET A 1 -28.28 6.24 -21.30
N ASN A 2 -27.44 7.23 -20.88
CA ASN A 2 -26.52 7.93 -21.80
C ASN A 2 -25.30 7.05 -22.16
N LEU A 3 -25.07 6.87 -23.47
CA LEU A 3 -23.92 6.14 -24.04
C LEU A 3 -22.58 6.60 -23.43
N LEU A 4 -22.46 7.89 -23.16
CA LEU A 4 -21.27 8.50 -22.52
C LEU A 4 -21.02 7.99 -21.09
N SER A 5 -22.06 7.68 -20.31
CA SER A 5 -21.89 7.13 -18.95
C SER A 5 -21.43 5.68 -19.00
N TYR A 6 -21.88 4.91 -19.98
CA TYR A 6 -21.43 3.55 -20.25
C TYR A 6 -19.95 3.54 -20.66
N LEU A 7 -19.56 4.33 -21.63
CA LEU A 7 -18.17 4.43 -22.09
C LEU A 7 -17.22 4.85 -20.96
N LYS A 8 -17.65 5.77 -20.07
CA LYS A 8 -16.87 6.20 -18.91
C LYS A 8 -16.68 5.07 -17.88
N LYS A 9 -17.73 4.24 -17.67
CA LYS A 9 -17.66 3.08 -16.78
C LYS A 9 -16.72 2.00 -17.32
N TYR A 10 -16.82 1.70 -18.62
CA TYR A 10 -15.93 0.73 -19.27
C TYR A 10 -14.49 1.21 -19.35
N LYS A 11 -14.23 2.51 -19.58
CA LYS A 11 -12.88 3.10 -19.58
C LYS A 11 -12.20 2.91 -18.23
N ASN A 12 -12.92 3.03 -17.14
CA ASN A 12 -12.37 2.82 -15.79
C ASN A 12 -12.06 1.35 -15.52
N ALA A 13 -12.95 0.43 -15.86
CA ALA A 13 -12.74 -1.00 -15.72
C ALA A 13 -11.57 -1.49 -16.60
N TYR A 14 -11.51 -1.05 -17.85
CA TYR A 14 -10.43 -1.35 -18.77
C TYR A 14 -9.08 -0.81 -18.25
N GLY A 15 -9.07 0.41 -17.73
CA GLY A 15 -7.86 0.99 -17.15
C GLY A 15 -7.37 0.25 -15.88
N LEU A 16 -8.27 -0.31 -15.06
CA LEU A 16 -7.90 -1.19 -13.93
C LEU A 16 -7.29 -2.50 -14.42
N PHE A 17 -7.94 -3.12 -15.40
CA PHE A 17 -7.46 -4.37 -16.01
C PHE A 17 -6.05 -4.19 -16.59
N LEU A 18 -5.82 -3.13 -17.37
CA LEU A 18 -4.50 -2.82 -17.92
C LEU A 18 -3.45 -2.57 -16.83
N ALA A 19 -3.82 -1.85 -15.77
CA ALA A 19 -2.90 -1.61 -14.65
C ALA A 19 -2.51 -2.91 -13.94
N THR A 20 -3.45 -3.84 -13.76
CA THR A 20 -3.17 -5.15 -13.17
C THR A 20 -2.27 -6.00 -14.06
N ILE A 21 -2.53 -6.04 -15.38
CA ILE A 21 -1.65 -6.75 -16.34
C ILE A 21 -0.24 -6.14 -16.33
N ALA A 22 -0.13 -4.82 -16.41
CA ALA A 22 1.16 -4.15 -16.39
C ALA A 22 1.95 -4.43 -15.10
N SER A 23 1.27 -4.37 -13.94
CA SER A 23 1.86 -4.70 -12.65
C SER A 23 2.34 -6.16 -12.59
N SER A 24 1.53 -7.10 -13.10
CA SER A 24 1.90 -8.53 -13.16
C SER A 24 3.11 -8.77 -14.07
N ALA A 25 3.14 -8.14 -15.24
CA ALA A 25 4.26 -8.24 -16.17
C ALA A 25 5.55 -7.68 -15.54
N LEU A 26 5.48 -6.52 -14.87
CA LEU A 26 6.63 -5.95 -14.14
C LEU A 26 7.09 -6.85 -12.98
N SER A 27 6.16 -7.50 -12.29
CA SER A 27 6.49 -8.43 -11.20
C SER A 27 7.20 -9.69 -11.72
N ILE A 28 6.82 -10.19 -12.90
CA ILE A 28 7.51 -11.30 -13.57
C ILE A 28 8.93 -10.86 -13.96
N LEU A 29 9.08 -9.69 -14.58
CA LEU A 29 10.39 -9.15 -14.94
C LEU A 29 11.27 -8.95 -13.70
N LEU A 30 10.71 -8.43 -12.61
CA LEU A 30 11.41 -8.30 -11.33
C LEU A 30 11.87 -9.67 -10.82
N SER A 31 11.02 -10.68 -10.87
CA SER A 31 11.38 -12.04 -10.43
C SER A 31 12.54 -12.63 -11.25
N ILE A 32 12.57 -12.40 -12.57
CA ILE A 32 13.66 -12.80 -13.46
C ILE A 32 14.95 -12.04 -13.10
N THR A 33 14.84 -10.73 -12.86
CA THR A 33 15.98 -9.88 -12.46
C THR A 33 16.56 -10.36 -11.13
N LEU A 34 15.73 -10.58 -10.12
CA LEU A 34 16.16 -11.10 -8.81
C LEU A 34 16.84 -12.46 -8.92
N ALA A 35 16.40 -13.32 -9.84
CA ALA A 35 17.01 -14.62 -10.07
C ALA A 35 18.42 -14.51 -10.67
N ARG A 36 18.73 -13.43 -11.38
CA ARG A 36 20.06 -13.20 -12.01
C ARG A 36 21.01 -12.44 -11.09
N VAL A 37 20.46 -11.63 -10.20
CA VAL A 37 21.22 -10.64 -9.42
C VAL A 37 21.57 -11.16 -8.03
N LEU A 38 20.72 -11.99 -7.44
CA LEU A 38 20.87 -12.53 -6.09
C LEU A 38 21.28 -14.01 -6.15
N THR A 39 22.04 -14.44 -5.14
CA THR A 39 22.26 -15.87 -4.89
C THR A 39 20.92 -16.55 -4.53
N VAL A 40 20.87 -17.87 -4.64
CA VAL A 40 19.65 -18.63 -4.29
C VAL A 40 19.25 -18.41 -2.84
N GLU A 41 20.22 -18.38 -1.92
CA GLU A 41 20.00 -18.12 -0.48
C GLU A 41 19.47 -16.71 -0.23
N ASP A 42 20.15 -15.69 -0.78
CA ASP A 42 19.75 -14.28 -0.61
C ASP A 42 18.36 -14.02 -1.21
N ARG A 43 18.05 -14.65 -2.34
CA ARG A 43 16.73 -14.58 -2.97
C ARG A 43 15.66 -15.21 -2.09
N GLY A 44 15.92 -16.39 -1.52
CA GLY A 44 15.01 -17.07 -0.59
C GLY A 44 14.75 -16.22 0.64
N ALA A 45 15.80 -15.66 1.26
CA ALA A 45 15.70 -14.79 2.41
C ALA A 45 14.91 -13.48 2.09
N LEU A 46 15.22 -12.84 0.96
CA LEU A 46 14.51 -11.63 0.52
C LEU A 46 13.01 -11.91 0.29
N GLN A 47 12.69 -13.02 -0.40
CA GLN A 47 11.30 -13.40 -0.66
C GLN A 47 10.54 -13.71 0.63
N PHE A 48 11.19 -14.35 1.60
CA PHE A 48 10.61 -14.62 2.90
C PHE A 48 10.29 -13.31 3.65
N ILE A 49 11.22 -12.34 3.66
CA ILE A 49 11.01 -11.03 4.26
C ILE A 49 9.86 -10.28 3.57
N LEU A 50 9.83 -10.26 2.24
CA LEU A 50 8.76 -9.64 1.45
C LEU A 50 7.39 -10.23 1.78
N THR A 51 7.29 -11.56 1.86
CA THR A 51 6.05 -12.24 2.20
C THR A 51 5.57 -11.84 3.60
N ASN A 52 6.48 -11.80 4.57
CA ASN A 52 6.15 -11.36 5.94
C ASN A 52 5.69 -9.89 5.98
N ILE A 53 6.34 -8.99 5.25
CA ILE A 53 5.91 -7.58 5.15
C ILE A 53 4.47 -7.51 4.63
N ILE A 54 4.15 -8.24 3.56
CA ILE A 54 2.82 -8.23 2.95
C ILE A 54 1.78 -8.80 3.94
N VAL A 55 2.04 -9.94 4.54
CA VAL A 55 1.11 -10.60 5.47
C VAL A 55 0.85 -9.71 6.68
N ILE A 56 1.89 -9.24 7.36
CA ILE A 56 1.76 -8.41 8.56
C ILE A 56 1.05 -7.10 8.23
N SER A 57 1.41 -6.45 7.12
CA SER A 57 0.77 -5.21 6.69
C SER A 57 -0.71 -5.41 6.37
N THR A 58 -1.07 -6.49 5.69
CA THR A 58 -2.47 -6.80 5.37
C THR A 58 -3.29 -7.04 6.63
N ILE A 59 -2.76 -7.78 7.60
CA ILE A 59 -3.42 -8.01 8.90
C ILE A 59 -3.54 -6.69 9.67
N SER A 60 -2.47 -5.87 9.70
CA SER A 60 -2.44 -4.60 10.42
C SER A 60 -3.41 -3.59 9.83
N VAL A 61 -3.55 -3.53 8.51
CA VAL A 61 -4.50 -2.63 7.84
C VAL A 61 -5.94 -3.08 8.08
N GLY A 62 -6.21 -4.39 7.99
CA GLY A 62 -7.48 -4.98 8.40
C GLY A 62 -8.75 -4.28 7.93
N GLY A 63 -8.74 -3.65 6.73
CA GLY A 63 -9.87 -2.87 6.23
C GLY A 63 -9.97 -1.43 6.77
N VAL A 64 -8.93 -0.95 7.44
CA VAL A 64 -8.87 0.43 7.96
C VAL A 64 -9.04 1.47 6.85
N GLY A 65 -8.48 1.23 5.67
CA GLY A 65 -8.65 2.11 4.51
C GLY A 65 -10.11 2.17 4.03
N TYR A 66 -10.82 1.06 4.11
CA TYR A 66 -12.27 1.00 3.82
C TYR A 66 -13.07 1.78 4.84
N ALA A 67 -12.82 1.56 6.14
CA ALA A 67 -13.49 2.31 7.22
C ALA A 67 -13.25 3.81 7.10
N LEU A 68 -12.01 4.21 6.77
CA LEU A 68 -11.65 5.61 6.54
C LEU A 68 -12.44 6.21 5.36
N GLY A 69 -12.51 5.52 4.23
CA GLY A 69 -13.23 5.99 3.04
C GLY A 69 -14.73 6.18 3.33
N ILE A 70 -15.35 5.23 4.02
CA ILE A 70 -16.76 5.31 4.43
C ILE A 70 -16.98 6.46 5.41
N GLY A 71 -16.15 6.58 6.46
CA GLY A 71 -16.28 7.63 7.46
C GLY A 71 -16.11 9.03 6.88
N ILE A 72 -15.18 9.22 5.93
CA ILE A 72 -15.03 10.49 5.22
C ILE A 72 -16.27 10.80 4.37
N LYS A 73 -16.78 9.81 3.65
CA LYS A 73 -17.99 9.96 2.81
C LYS A 73 -19.21 10.33 3.62
N ASN A 74 -19.32 9.82 4.84
CA ASN A 74 -20.44 10.11 5.76
C ASN A 74 -20.21 11.37 6.61
N ASN A 75 -19.12 12.12 6.42
CA ASN A 75 -18.71 13.27 7.24
C ASN A 75 -18.54 12.96 8.75
N GLU A 76 -18.27 11.72 9.10
CA GLU A 76 -18.08 11.27 10.49
C GLU A 76 -16.65 11.52 11.00
N TYR A 77 -15.69 11.77 10.10
CA TYR A 77 -14.29 11.94 10.44
C TYR A 77 -13.86 13.38 10.62
N LYS A 78 -13.72 13.81 11.88
CA LYS A 78 -13.16 15.12 12.24
C LYS A 78 -11.66 15.10 12.62
N GLY A 79 -10.99 13.93 12.49
CA GLY A 79 -9.65 13.84 13.06
C GLY A 79 -8.69 12.88 12.36
N TRP A 80 -8.15 13.27 11.21
CA TRP A 80 -7.10 12.53 10.50
C TRP A 80 -5.89 12.16 11.38
N ALA A 81 -5.44 13.10 12.24
CA ALA A 81 -4.31 12.88 13.12
C ALA A 81 -4.57 11.75 14.14
N LYS A 82 -5.77 11.71 14.72
CA LYS A 82 -6.17 10.64 15.66
C LYS A 82 -6.23 9.28 14.98
N PHE A 83 -6.68 9.25 13.73
CA PHE A 83 -6.73 8.02 12.94
C PHE A 83 -5.32 7.50 12.64
N ILE A 84 -4.41 8.36 12.17
CA ILE A 84 -3.02 7.99 11.89
C ILE A 84 -2.32 7.51 13.17
N LEU A 85 -2.51 8.20 14.29
CA LEU A 85 -1.97 7.80 15.59
C LEU A 85 -2.54 6.45 16.05
N GLY A 86 -3.84 6.25 15.93
CA GLY A 86 -4.48 4.96 16.25
C GLY A 86 -3.96 3.83 15.36
N TYR A 87 -3.78 4.10 14.08
CA TYR A 87 -3.20 3.15 13.14
C TYR A 87 -1.77 2.76 13.53
N ILE A 88 -0.91 3.74 13.81
CA ILE A 88 0.47 3.49 14.26
C ILE A 88 0.45 2.68 15.56
N ALA A 89 -0.41 3.04 16.53
CA ALA A 89 -0.53 2.35 17.79
C ALA A 89 -0.97 0.87 17.66
N ILE A 90 -1.72 0.52 16.62
CA ILE A 90 -2.11 -0.87 16.34
C ILE A 90 -1.02 -1.62 15.55
N THR A 91 -0.43 -0.97 14.55
CA THR A 91 0.56 -1.61 13.67
C THR A 91 1.83 -2.00 14.42
N PHE A 92 2.32 -1.16 15.33
CA PHE A 92 3.54 -1.44 16.09
C PHE A 92 3.44 -2.68 16.99
N PRO A 93 2.43 -2.84 17.86
CA PRO A 93 2.28 -4.06 18.66
C PRO A 93 2.10 -5.32 17.82
N ILE A 94 1.32 -5.27 16.75
CA ILE A 94 1.13 -6.42 15.86
C ILE A 94 2.46 -6.84 15.25
N THR A 95 3.22 -5.88 14.70
CA THR A 95 4.55 -6.16 14.12
C THR A 95 5.50 -6.72 15.15
N PHE A 96 5.48 -6.19 16.38
CA PHE A 96 6.32 -6.65 17.49
C PHE A 96 5.97 -8.08 17.91
N ILE A 97 4.68 -8.43 18.01
CA ILE A 97 4.23 -9.79 18.31
C ILE A 97 4.71 -10.75 17.22
N PHE A 98 4.51 -10.41 15.93
CA PHE A 98 5.02 -11.22 14.84
C PHE A 98 6.52 -11.38 14.87
N HIS A 99 7.27 -10.33 15.24
CA HIS A 99 8.71 -10.40 15.40
C HIS A 99 9.14 -11.43 16.46
N LEU A 100 8.45 -11.50 17.59
CA LEU A 100 8.74 -12.48 18.64
C LEU A 100 8.54 -13.94 18.17
N PHE A 101 7.61 -14.18 17.25
CA PHE A 101 7.37 -15.51 16.66
C PHE A 101 8.34 -15.86 15.54
N ILE A 102 8.96 -14.87 14.87
CA ILE A 102 9.84 -15.09 13.72
C ILE A 102 11.30 -14.85 14.12
N THR A 103 11.81 -15.73 14.98
CA THR A 103 13.19 -15.63 15.50
C THR A 103 14.28 -15.68 14.41
N SER A 104 14.01 -16.32 13.27
CA SER A 104 14.95 -16.40 12.14
C SER A 104 15.22 -15.06 11.44
N ILE A 105 14.37 -14.05 11.67
CA ILE A 105 14.50 -12.71 11.06
C ILE A 105 15.00 -11.68 12.08
N SER A 106 15.40 -12.08 13.26
CA SER A 106 15.76 -11.16 14.36
C SER A 106 16.78 -10.08 13.97
N GLN A 107 17.77 -10.43 13.13
CA GLN A 107 18.77 -9.46 12.63
C GLN A 107 18.20 -8.39 11.68
N TYR A 108 17.01 -8.63 11.07
CA TYR A 108 16.36 -7.71 10.13
C TYR A 108 15.07 -7.11 10.67
N SER A 109 14.80 -7.26 11.97
CA SER A 109 13.54 -6.86 12.59
C SER A 109 13.22 -5.37 12.42
N ASN A 110 14.21 -4.49 12.60
CA ASN A 110 14.03 -3.06 12.41
C ASN A 110 13.65 -2.70 10.97
N THR A 111 14.30 -3.35 10.00
CA THR A 111 13.96 -3.22 8.58
C THR A 111 12.55 -3.71 8.30
N LEU A 112 12.17 -4.85 8.86
CA LEU A 112 10.83 -5.41 8.71
C LEU A 112 9.77 -4.45 9.28
N MET A 113 9.94 -3.96 10.52
CA MET A 113 8.99 -3.03 11.16
C MET A 113 8.83 -1.75 10.36
N PHE A 114 9.94 -1.19 9.88
CA PHE A 114 9.94 0.01 9.06
C PHE A 114 9.20 -0.20 7.73
N CYS A 115 9.49 -1.28 7.02
CA CYS A 115 8.82 -1.63 5.77
C CYS A 115 7.31 -1.90 5.97
N VAL A 116 6.93 -2.58 7.04
CA VAL A 116 5.52 -2.83 7.38
C VAL A 116 4.77 -1.53 7.58
N ALA A 117 5.33 -0.58 8.35
CA ALA A 117 4.69 0.71 8.58
C ALA A 117 4.48 1.49 7.27
N LEU A 118 5.51 1.54 6.41
CA LEU A 118 5.44 2.26 5.13
C LEU A 118 4.49 1.58 4.13
N TYR A 119 4.55 0.25 4.03
CA TYR A 119 3.69 -0.49 3.11
C TYR A 119 2.21 -0.47 3.54
N SER A 120 1.96 -0.52 4.83
CA SER A 120 0.60 -0.40 5.38
C SER A 120 -0.05 0.94 5.01
N LEU A 121 0.71 2.03 5.01
CA LEU A 121 0.23 3.34 4.55
C LEU A 121 -0.19 3.30 3.08
N THR A 122 0.58 2.60 2.26
CA THR A 122 0.26 2.40 0.84
C THR A 122 -1.03 1.59 0.67
N LEU A 123 -1.21 0.51 1.44
CA LEU A 123 -2.43 -0.30 1.41
C LEU A 123 -3.67 0.52 1.81
N ILE A 124 -3.59 1.32 2.88
CA ILE A 124 -4.68 2.23 3.29
C ILE A 124 -5.07 3.18 2.15
N THR A 125 -4.06 3.74 1.46
CA THR A 125 -4.29 4.65 0.34
C THR A 125 -4.99 3.94 -0.82
N ILE A 126 -4.57 2.73 -1.13
CA ILE A 126 -5.17 1.88 -2.17
C ILE A 126 -6.63 1.55 -1.82
N GLU A 127 -6.91 1.07 -0.60
CA GLU A 127 -8.25 0.74 -0.14
C GLU A 127 -9.18 1.96 -0.18
N LYS A 128 -8.70 3.10 0.35
CA LYS A 128 -9.46 4.36 0.31
C LYS A 128 -9.76 4.81 -1.11
N SER A 129 -8.78 4.73 -2.01
CA SER A 129 -8.95 5.11 -3.42
C SER A 129 -9.98 4.27 -4.14
N ASN A 130 -10.13 3.00 -3.76
CA ASN A 130 -11.17 2.11 -4.27
C ASN A 130 -12.57 2.60 -3.87
N ILE A 131 -12.78 3.04 -2.62
CA ILE A 131 -14.07 3.54 -2.14
C ILE A 131 -14.42 4.87 -2.78
N ASP A 132 -13.46 5.78 -2.86
CA ASP A 132 -13.65 7.11 -3.44
C ASP A 132 -13.80 7.06 -4.97
N GLN A 133 -13.73 5.87 -5.57
CA GLN A 133 -13.71 5.66 -7.03
C GLN A 133 -12.60 6.45 -7.74
N GLN A 134 -11.58 6.87 -7.00
CA GLN A 134 -10.41 7.56 -7.53
C GLN A 134 -9.38 6.53 -8.01
N LEU A 135 -9.72 5.84 -9.08
CA LEU A 135 -8.95 4.75 -9.64
C LEU A 135 -7.55 5.14 -10.13
N THR A 136 -7.26 6.45 -10.23
CA THR A 136 -5.94 6.94 -10.66
C THR A 136 -4.87 6.63 -9.63
N ALA A 137 -5.12 6.89 -8.34
CA ALA A 137 -4.17 6.59 -7.27
C ALA A 137 -3.94 5.06 -7.15
N TYR A 138 -5.01 4.28 -7.22
CA TYR A 138 -4.92 2.83 -7.25
C TYR A 138 -4.01 2.32 -8.37
N LYS A 139 -4.31 2.71 -9.63
CA LYS A 139 -3.54 2.28 -10.82
C LYS A 139 -2.07 2.67 -10.69
N PHE A 140 -1.82 3.91 -10.27
CA PHE A 140 -0.47 4.45 -10.15
C PHE A 140 0.33 3.69 -9.09
N LEU A 141 -0.18 3.54 -7.88
CA LEU A 141 0.52 2.87 -6.78
C LEU A 141 0.75 1.37 -7.06
N THR A 142 -0.21 0.70 -7.71
CA THR A 142 -0.09 -0.73 -8.06
C THR A 142 1.03 -0.97 -9.08
N ILE A 143 1.23 -0.08 -10.05
CA ILE A 143 2.29 -0.19 -11.05
C ILE A 143 3.62 0.33 -10.50
N LEU A 144 3.59 1.37 -9.68
CA LEU A 144 4.78 2.06 -9.18
C LEU A 144 5.68 1.13 -8.37
N GLN A 145 5.12 0.29 -7.50
CA GLN A 145 5.88 -0.61 -6.64
C GLN A 145 6.79 -1.58 -7.41
N PRO A 146 6.27 -2.41 -8.33
CA PRO A 146 7.14 -3.32 -9.08
C PRO A 146 8.08 -2.56 -10.03
N CYS A 147 7.69 -1.38 -10.52
CA CYS A 147 8.53 -0.54 -11.37
C CYS A 147 9.76 -0.02 -10.61
N ILE A 148 9.58 0.54 -9.41
CA ILE A 148 10.70 1.03 -8.58
C ILE A 148 11.62 -0.12 -8.20
N ASN A 149 11.07 -1.25 -7.76
CA ASN A 149 11.88 -2.42 -7.40
C ASN A 149 12.69 -2.90 -8.59
N LEU A 150 12.07 -3.03 -9.77
CA LEU A 150 12.76 -3.44 -10.99
C LEU A 150 13.90 -2.48 -11.34
N MET A 151 13.66 -1.16 -11.27
CA MET A 151 14.70 -0.16 -11.54
C MET A 151 15.87 -0.26 -10.56
N LEU A 152 15.60 -0.35 -9.25
CA LEU A 152 16.64 -0.42 -8.22
C LEU A 152 17.49 -1.67 -8.33
N PHE A 153 16.87 -2.84 -8.52
CA PHE A 153 17.61 -4.10 -8.67
C PHE A 153 18.34 -4.18 -10.01
N SER A 154 17.79 -3.67 -11.10
CA SER A 154 18.47 -3.57 -12.39
C SER A 154 19.68 -2.62 -12.31
N PHE A 155 19.52 -1.47 -11.65
CA PHE A 155 20.64 -0.56 -11.41
C PHE A 155 21.72 -1.20 -10.55
N GLY A 156 21.34 -1.89 -9.49
CA GLY A 156 22.27 -2.65 -8.65
C GLY A 156 23.04 -3.71 -9.43
N HIS A 157 22.37 -4.40 -10.35
CA HIS A 157 23.03 -5.37 -11.23
C HIS A 157 24.06 -4.71 -12.15
N LEU A 158 23.71 -3.60 -12.77
CA LEU A 158 24.61 -2.88 -13.68
C LEU A 158 25.84 -2.31 -12.97
N THR A 159 25.72 -1.93 -11.70
CA THR A 159 26.82 -1.28 -10.95
C THR A 159 27.67 -2.26 -10.14
N LEU A 160 27.06 -3.29 -9.58
CA LEU A 160 27.70 -4.22 -8.64
C LEU A 160 27.87 -5.64 -9.18
N GLY A 161 27.22 -5.96 -10.30
CA GLY A 161 27.16 -7.32 -10.86
C GLY A 161 26.27 -8.25 -10.05
N THR A 162 26.68 -8.61 -8.83
CA THR A 162 25.88 -9.38 -7.86
C THR A 162 25.47 -8.50 -6.70
N VAL A 163 24.25 -8.64 -6.24
CA VAL A 163 23.69 -7.91 -5.11
C VAL A 163 23.56 -8.84 -3.90
N HIS A 164 24.14 -8.47 -2.78
CA HIS A 164 23.98 -9.19 -1.52
C HIS A 164 22.64 -8.84 -0.85
N LEU A 165 22.15 -9.72 0.02
CA LEU A 165 20.89 -9.53 0.76
C LEU A 165 20.80 -8.16 1.44
N LYS A 166 21.86 -7.68 2.10
CA LYS A 166 21.90 -6.38 2.77
C LYS A 166 21.61 -5.22 1.82
N THR A 167 22.22 -5.23 0.64
CA THR A 167 21.97 -4.21 -0.40
C THR A 167 20.55 -4.35 -0.97
N GLY A 168 20.07 -5.58 -1.18
CA GLY A 168 18.70 -5.84 -1.59
C GLY A 168 17.66 -5.30 -0.61
N LEU A 169 17.90 -5.44 0.71
CA LEU A 169 17.05 -4.85 1.75
C LEU A 169 17.09 -3.32 1.75
N THR A 170 18.24 -2.72 1.45
CA THR A 170 18.35 -1.26 1.30
C THR A 170 17.52 -0.75 0.12
N TYR A 171 17.54 -1.45 -1.01
CA TYR A 171 16.70 -1.13 -2.18
C TYR A 171 15.22 -1.28 -1.86
N LEU A 172 14.85 -2.33 -1.12
CA LEU A 172 13.48 -2.54 -0.67
C LEU A 172 13.00 -1.40 0.24
N ASN A 173 13.81 -1.00 1.22
CA ASN A 173 13.52 0.13 2.11
C ASN A 173 13.31 1.42 1.30
N LEU A 174 14.20 1.72 0.37
CA LEU A 174 14.10 2.90 -0.49
C LEU A 174 12.82 2.88 -1.33
N SER A 175 12.48 1.73 -1.89
CA SER A 175 11.25 1.54 -2.65
C SER A 175 10.01 1.86 -1.80
N TYR A 176 9.93 1.35 -0.57
CA TYR A 176 8.80 1.62 0.32
C TYR A 176 8.74 3.07 0.81
N VAL A 177 9.89 3.73 1.00
CA VAL A 177 9.94 5.16 1.31
C VAL A 177 9.34 5.97 0.16
N ILE A 178 9.76 5.71 -1.08
CA ILE A 178 9.22 6.39 -2.26
C ILE A 178 7.71 6.15 -2.38
N LEU A 179 7.27 4.91 -2.25
CA LEU A 179 5.85 4.55 -2.27
C LEU A 179 5.04 5.28 -1.21
N SER A 180 5.55 5.36 0.02
CA SER A 180 4.87 6.02 1.13
C SER A 180 4.75 7.53 0.91
N ILE A 181 5.76 8.17 0.32
CA ILE A 181 5.69 9.59 -0.05
C ILE A 181 4.56 9.83 -1.06
N PHE A 182 4.48 9.03 -2.13
CA PHE A 182 3.38 9.15 -3.09
C PHE A 182 2.02 8.85 -2.45
N SER A 183 1.94 7.86 -1.57
CA SER A 183 0.73 7.53 -0.83
C SER A 183 0.26 8.69 0.04
N LEU A 184 1.17 9.35 0.76
CA LEU A 184 0.87 10.55 1.55
C LEU A 184 0.38 11.70 0.68
N LEU A 185 1.03 11.96 -0.47
CA LEU A 185 0.62 13.00 -1.40
C LEU A 185 -0.81 12.74 -1.92
N PHE A 186 -1.14 11.49 -2.26
CA PHE A 186 -2.50 11.12 -2.64
C PHE A 186 -3.49 11.30 -1.50
N LEU A 187 -3.15 10.87 -0.28
CA LEU A 187 -4.02 11.04 0.90
C LEU A 187 -4.31 12.51 1.20
N ILE A 188 -3.30 13.39 1.11
CA ILE A 188 -3.45 14.83 1.35
C ILE A 188 -4.33 15.47 0.27
N ASN A 189 -4.11 15.14 -1.00
CA ASN A 189 -4.93 15.67 -2.09
C ASN A 189 -6.39 15.20 -2.02
N LEU A 190 -6.61 13.96 -1.59
CA LEU A 190 -7.95 13.42 -1.36
C LEU A 190 -8.68 14.17 -0.25
N GLY A 191 -7.95 14.62 0.78
CA GLY A 191 -8.51 15.42 1.87
C GLY A 191 -8.95 16.84 1.47
N LYS A 192 -8.28 17.44 0.47
CA LYS A 192 -8.61 18.80 -0.01
C LYS A 192 -9.87 18.88 -0.86
N ASN A 193 -10.23 17.79 -1.54
CA ASN A 193 -11.38 17.74 -2.44
C ASN A 193 -12.71 17.40 -1.75
N ILE A 194 -12.70 17.17 -0.44
CA ILE A 194 -13.91 16.97 0.34
C ILE A 194 -14.49 18.35 0.65
N LYS A 195 -15.40 18.83 -0.24
CA LYS A 195 -16.26 19.94 0.10
C LYS A 195 -17.07 19.53 1.32
N PRO A 196 -17.09 20.34 2.41
CA PRO A 196 -17.99 20.06 3.52
C PRO A 196 -19.41 20.11 2.95
N LEU A 197 -20.03 18.95 2.79
CA LEU A 197 -21.47 18.88 2.52
C LEU A 197 -22.13 19.61 3.69
N LYS A 198 -22.78 20.73 3.39
CA LYS A 198 -23.69 21.40 4.33
C LYS A 198 -24.83 20.40 4.60
N THR A 199 -24.61 19.48 5.53
CA THR A 199 -25.68 18.65 6.04
C THR A 199 -26.60 19.53 6.85
N LYS A 200 -27.76 19.87 6.29
CA LYS A 200 -28.94 20.11 7.11
C LYS A 200 -29.13 18.81 7.89
N PHE A 201 -28.79 18.84 9.15
CA PHE A 201 -29.08 17.78 10.11
C PHE A 201 -30.59 17.63 10.15
N SER A 202 -31.16 16.72 9.39
CA SER A 202 -32.53 16.26 9.59
C SER A 202 -32.48 15.38 10.83
N SER A 203 -33.02 15.92 11.93
CA SER A 203 -33.12 15.31 13.25
C SER A 203 -34.14 14.16 13.32
N HIS A 204 -34.20 13.30 12.31
CA HIS A 204 -35.11 12.17 12.27
C HIS A 204 -34.40 10.85 12.08
N LEU A 205 -33.65 10.45 13.11
CA LEU A 205 -33.32 9.04 13.31
C LEU A 205 -33.23 8.76 14.82
N SER A 206 -34.37 8.88 15.49
CA SER A 206 -34.59 8.19 16.75
C SER A 206 -34.88 6.73 16.41
N ILE A 207 -33.85 5.90 16.37
CA ILE A 207 -34.03 4.45 16.38
C ILE A 207 -34.51 4.10 17.79
N LYS A 208 -35.83 3.93 17.92
CA LYS A 208 -36.42 3.27 19.05
C LYS A 208 -36.05 1.79 18.97
N PHE A 209 -35.11 1.37 19.79
CA PHE A 209 -35.00 -0.03 20.17
C PHE A 209 -36.08 -0.28 21.23
N GLY A 210 -37.12 -1.02 20.85
CA GLY A 210 -38.06 -1.67 21.74
C GLY A 210 -37.67 -3.13 21.86
#